data_a049c99e41f6a7cc1db096878306d884
#
_entry.id   a049c99e41f6a7cc1db096878306d884
#
_cell.length_a   1.000
_cell.length_b   1.000
_cell.length_c   1.000
_cell.angle_alpha   90.00
_cell.angle_beta   90.00
_cell.angle_gamma   90.00
#
_symmetry.space_group_name_H-M   'P 1'
#
loop_
_entity.id
_entity.type
_entity.pdbx_description
1 polymer ?
#
loop_
_entity_poly.entity_id
_entity_poly.type
_entity_poly.pdbx_seq_one_letter_code
_entity_poly.pdbx_strand_id
1 'polypeptide(L)' 'MMGFPNMVKEVRQRLKLSQKQLAQALSVSYTTINRWENSHVVPSNLAQKSFYDFCENNFIDVPSLLTDKEHTK' A
#
# COMPACT_ATOMS: atom_id res chain seq x y z
N MET A 1 -4.28 13.13 -5.86
CA MET A 1 -4.63 11.77 -5.39
C MET A 1 -3.51 10.81 -5.67
N MET A 2 -3.21 9.96 -4.72
CA MET A 2 -2.11 9.01 -4.85
C MET A 2 -2.59 7.72 -5.49
N GLY A 3 -1.89 7.24 -6.51
CA GLY A 3 -2.20 5.96 -7.12
C GLY A 3 -1.79 4.80 -6.23
N PHE A 4 -2.32 3.61 -6.51
CA PHE A 4 -2.05 2.44 -5.69
C PHE A 4 -0.55 2.13 -5.59
N PRO A 5 0.25 2.17 -6.68
CA PRO A 5 1.68 1.90 -6.56
C PRO A 5 2.39 2.84 -5.58
N ASN A 6 2.06 4.12 -5.64
CA ASN A 6 2.68 5.08 -4.72
C ASN A 6 2.18 4.89 -3.29
N MET A 7 0.93 4.48 -3.15
CA MET A 7 0.36 4.21 -1.83
C MET A 7 1.10 3.05 -1.14
N VAL A 8 1.37 2.00 -1.89
CA VAL A 8 2.10 0.85 -1.34
C VAL A 8 3.50 1.28 -0.90
N LYS A 9 4.19 2.07 -1.74
CA LYS A 9 5.51 2.57 -1.38
C LYS A 9 5.47 3.44 -0.13
N GLU A 10 4.49 4.32 -0.06
CA GLU A 10 4.35 5.23 1.06
C GLU A 10 4.13 4.48 2.37
N VAL A 11 3.22 3.51 2.36
CA VAL A 11 2.93 2.72 3.55
C VAL A 11 4.16 1.94 3.98
N ARG A 12 4.83 1.32 3.01
CA ARG A 12 6.03 0.53 3.30
C ARG A 12 7.09 1.40 3.96
N GLN A 13 7.30 2.61 3.43
CA GLN A 13 8.30 3.52 3.97
C GLN A 13 7.93 4.02 5.37
N ARG A 14 6.66 4.32 5.60
CA ARG A 14 6.21 4.75 6.93
C ARG A 14 6.46 3.69 7.98
N LEU A 15 6.28 2.43 7.60
CA LEU A 15 6.49 1.31 8.52
C LEU A 15 7.93 0.80 8.50
N LYS A 16 8.78 1.40 7.66
CA LYS A 16 10.19 1.04 7.53
C LYS A 16 10.38 -0.43 7.16
N LEU A 17 9.54 -0.89 6.23
CA LEU A 17 9.58 -2.26 5.76
C LEU A 17 10.25 -2.33 4.39
N SER A 18 10.99 -3.41 4.14
CA SER A 18 11.42 -3.73 2.79
C SER A 18 10.25 -4.31 2.02
N GLN A 19 10.39 -4.40 0.69
CA GLN A 19 9.37 -5.06 -0.12
C GLN A 19 9.13 -6.50 0.37
N LYS A 20 10.21 -7.18 0.71
CA LYS A 20 10.14 -8.55 1.17
C LYS A 20 9.40 -8.66 2.50
N GLN A 21 9.66 -7.72 3.41
CA GLN A 21 8.98 -7.71 4.70
C GLN A 21 7.49 -7.42 4.55
N LEU A 22 7.14 -6.49 3.66
CA LEU A 22 5.73 -6.22 3.41
C LEU A 22 5.05 -7.43 2.80
N ALA A 23 5.72 -8.12 1.87
CA ALA A 23 5.19 -9.33 1.26
C ALA A 23 4.88 -10.37 2.33
N GLN A 24 5.79 -10.56 3.28
CA GLN A 24 5.58 -11.50 4.37
C GLN A 24 4.39 -11.09 5.24
N ALA A 25 4.28 -9.81 5.54
CA ALA A 25 3.19 -9.31 6.37
C ALA A 25 1.83 -9.52 5.73
N LEU A 26 1.77 -9.43 4.41
CA LEU A 26 0.52 -9.59 3.66
C LEU A 26 0.30 -11.02 3.16
N SER A 27 1.25 -11.91 3.41
CA SER A 27 1.20 -13.31 2.95
C SER A 27 1.12 -13.40 1.43
N VAL A 28 1.87 -12.54 0.75
CA VAL A 28 1.98 -12.59 -0.70
C VAL A 28 3.46 -12.71 -1.07
N SER A 29 3.74 -12.94 -2.35
CA SER A 29 5.13 -13.07 -2.78
C SER A 29 5.79 -11.70 -2.93
N TYR A 30 7.10 -11.69 -2.85
CA TYR A 30 7.90 -10.48 -3.12
C TYR A 30 7.57 -9.92 -4.51
N THR A 31 7.44 -10.81 -5.48
CA THR A 31 7.11 -10.41 -6.84
C THR A 31 5.80 -9.63 -6.91
N THR A 32 4.83 -10.04 -6.09
CA THR A 32 3.54 -9.35 -6.02
C THR A 32 3.72 -7.91 -5.55
N ILE A 33 4.49 -7.70 -4.49
CA ILE A 33 4.73 -6.35 -3.97
C ILE A 33 5.48 -5.52 -5.01
N ASN A 34 6.49 -6.11 -5.63
CA ASN A 34 7.26 -5.42 -6.66
C ASN A 34 6.36 -4.96 -7.80
N ARG A 35 5.44 -5.81 -8.23
CA ARG A 35 4.48 -5.46 -9.28
C ARG A 35 3.56 -4.33 -8.85
N TRP A 36 3.07 -4.39 -7.62
CA TRP A 36 2.16 -3.36 -7.12
C TRP A 36 2.84 -1.99 -7.13
N GLU A 37 4.14 -1.94 -6.86
CA GLU A 37 4.86 -0.68 -6.81
C GLU A 37 5.30 -0.17 -8.17
N ASN A 38 5.46 -1.06 -9.15
CA ASN A 38 6.06 -0.70 -10.44
C ASN A 38 5.13 -0.90 -11.63
N SER A 39 3.97 -1.48 -11.43
CA SER A 39 3.05 -1.78 -12.52
C SER A 39 1.89 -0.80 -12.55
N HIS A 40 1.36 -0.57 -13.74
CA HIS A 40 0.15 0.23 -13.88
C HIS A 40 -1.11 -0.64 -13.78
N VAL A 41 -0.95 -1.92 -13.57
CA VAL A 41 -2.09 -2.83 -13.42
C VAL A 41 -2.63 -2.72 -12.01
N VAL A 42 -3.94 -2.47 -11.89
CA VAL A 42 -4.59 -2.35 -10.59
C VAL A 42 -4.86 -3.76 -10.06
N PRO A 43 -4.48 -4.06 -8.82
CA PRO A 43 -4.75 -5.38 -8.26
C PRO A 43 -6.25 -5.61 -8.06
N SER A 44 -6.63 -6.87 -7.83
CA SER A 44 -8.02 -7.22 -7.61
C SER A 44 -8.56 -6.51 -6.37
N ASN A 45 -9.90 -6.43 -6.29
CA ASN A 45 -10.54 -5.80 -5.13
C ASN A 45 -10.16 -6.51 -3.83
N LEU A 46 -10.04 -7.82 -3.88
CA LEU A 46 -9.67 -8.60 -2.69
C LEU A 46 -8.24 -8.25 -2.23
N ALA A 47 -7.33 -8.13 -3.18
CA ALA A 47 -5.94 -7.77 -2.86
C ALA A 47 -5.88 -6.36 -2.28
N GLN A 48 -6.63 -5.43 -2.86
CA GLN A 48 -6.68 -4.06 -2.34
C GLN A 48 -7.24 -4.04 -0.93
N LYS A 49 -8.30 -4.79 -0.69
CA LYS A 49 -8.90 -4.84 0.64
C LYS A 49 -7.91 -5.37 1.66
N SER A 50 -7.17 -6.41 1.30
CA SER A 50 -6.17 -6.99 2.18
C SER A 50 -5.10 -5.95 2.55
N PHE A 51 -4.68 -5.16 1.56
CA PHE A 51 -3.70 -4.12 1.80
C PHE A 51 -4.26 -3.02 2.70
N TYR A 52 -5.52 -2.61 2.46
CA TYR A 52 -6.13 -1.57 3.29
C TYR A 52 -6.35 -2.03 4.72
N ASP A 53 -6.75 -3.30 4.90
CA ASP A 53 -6.89 -3.86 6.24
C ASP A 53 -5.55 -3.84 6.97
N PHE A 54 -4.47 -4.17 6.26
CA PHE A 54 -3.13 -4.11 6.83
C PHE A 54 -2.79 -2.68 7.27
N CYS A 55 -3.13 -1.69 6.44
CA CYS A 55 -2.88 -0.30 6.78
C CYS A 55 -3.60 0.09 8.07
N GLU A 56 -4.88 -0.27 8.17
CA GLU A 56 -5.66 0.08 9.34
C GLU A 56 -5.14 -0.60 10.59
N ASN A 57 -4.70 -1.85 10.46
CA ASN A 57 -4.13 -2.58 11.59
C ASN A 57 -2.81 -1.96 12.06
N ASN A 58 -2.18 -1.16 11.22
CA ASN A 58 -0.94 -0.49 11.57
C ASN A 58 -1.13 1.01 11.78
N PHE A 59 -2.38 1.42 12.03
CA PHE A 59 -2.73 2.79 12.36
C PHE A 59 -2.42 3.79 11.25
N ILE A 60 -2.51 3.34 10.00
CA ILE A 60 -2.37 4.21 8.84
C ILE A 60 -3.75 4.54 8.31
N ASP A 61 -4.04 5.84 8.20
CA ASP A 61 -5.34 6.30 7.76
C ASP A 61 -5.41 6.26 6.23
N VAL A 62 -6.08 5.23 5.70
CA VAL A 62 -6.20 5.04 4.26
C VAL A 62 -6.89 6.21 3.57
N PRO A 63 -8.01 6.75 4.07
CA PRO A 63 -8.61 7.93 3.43
C PRO A 63 -7.63 9.10 3.27
N SER A 64 -6.76 9.29 4.25
CA SER A 64 -5.75 10.34 4.18
C SER A 64 -4.78 10.09 3.02
N LEU A 65 -4.42 8.85 2.76
CA LEU A 65 -3.57 8.51 1.63
C LEU A 65 -4.28 8.75 0.31
N LEU A 66 -5.56 8.40 0.24
CA LEU A 66 -6.33 8.54 -0.99
C LEU A 66 -6.57 9.99 -1.36
N THR A 67 -6.77 10.85 -0.38
CA THR A 67 -7.04 12.27 -0.64
C THR A 67 -5.78 13.08 -0.85
N ASP A 68 -4.67 12.51 -0.46
CA ASP A 68 -3.39 13.15 -0.72
C ASP A 68 -3.24 14.49 -0.06
N LYS A 69 -3.55 14.74 0.81
CA LYS A 69 -3.29 15.89 1.40
C LYS A 69 -3.58 17.11 0.85
N GLU A 70 -4.14 17.28 0.30
CA GLU A 70 -4.36 18.41 -0.10
C GLU A 70 -5.14 19.17 0.73
N HIS A 71 -5.35 18.77 1.38
CA HIS A 71 -5.81 19.38 2.08
C HIS A 71 -5.41 20.02 2.97
N THR A 72 -4.95 20.03 2.71
CA THR A 72 -4.44 20.66 3.21
C THR A 72 -4.67 21.67 3.72
N LYS A 73 -5.04 21.64 3.61
CA LYS A 73 -5.14 22.47 3.81
C LYS A 73 -5.29 22.91 4.21
#